data_f541ac40c5a7c88b3fc87d84a38862af
#
_entry.id   f541ac40c5a7c88b3fc87d84a38862af
#
_cell.length_a   1.000
_cell.length_b   1.000
_cell.length_c   1.000
_cell.angle_alpha   90.00
_cell.angle_beta   90.00
_cell.angle_gamma   90.00
#
_symmetry.space_group_name_H-M   'P 1'
#
loop_
_entity.id
_entity.type
_entity.pdbx_description
1 polymer ?
#
loop_
_entity_poly.entity_id
_entity_poly.type
_entity_poly.pdbx_seq_one_letter_code
_entity_poly.pdbx_strand_id
1 'polypeptide(L)'
;MKIKNLTLTLCTTLLLASFAGHAKEVKIGMAIDDLRLERWQKDRDIFVKKAESLGAEVFVQSANGNEETQMSQIENMINRGVDVLVIIPYNGQVLSNVVKEAKQEGIKVLFIA
;
A
#
# COMPACT_ATOMS: atom_id res chain seq x y z
N MET A 1 69.94 -3.95 -17.79
CA MET A 1 68.51 -3.93 -18.11
C MET A 1 67.72 -4.18 -16.87
N LYS A 2 67.06 -3.19 -16.40
CA LYS A 2 66.21 -3.34 -15.24
C LYS A 2 64.80 -3.51 -15.65
N ILE A 3 64.28 -4.68 -15.39
CA ILE A 3 62.86 -4.94 -15.53
C ILE A 3 62.17 -4.24 -14.41
N LYS A 4 61.48 -3.17 -14.72
CA LYS A 4 60.61 -2.56 -13.75
C LYS A 4 59.39 -3.45 -13.61
N ASN A 5 59.32 -4.08 -12.45
CA ASN A 5 58.10 -4.78 -12.09
C ASN A 5 56.99 -3.76 -12.01
N LEU A 6 56.18 -3.80 -13.04
CA LEU A 6 54.88 -3.10 -13.00
C LEU A 6 54.04 -3.90 -12.03
N THR A 7 54.08 -3.54 -10.77
CA THR A 7 53.07 -4.03 -9.87
C THR A 7 51.75 -3.42 -10.30
N LEU A 8 51.06 -4.21 -11.09
CA LEU A 8 49.68 -3.96 -11.41
C LEU A 8 48.93 -4.15 -10.09
N THR A 9 48.82 -3.08 -9.33
CA THR A 9 47.92 -3.05 -8.21
C THR A 9 46.54 -3.10 -8.79
N LEU A 10 46.05 -4.31 -8.94
CA LEU A 10 44.66 -4.54 -9.26
C LEU A 10 43.86 -4.08 -8.05
N CYS A 11 43.53 -2.79 -8.00
CA CYS A 11 42.48 -2.30 -7.14
C CYS A 11 41.20 -2.95 -7.61
N THR A 12 40.96 -4.16 -7.15
CA THR A 12 39.62 -4.68 -7.06
C THR A 12 38.87 -3.77 -6.10
N THR A 13 38.41 -2.65 -6.61
CA THR A 13 37.31 -1.97 -5.98
C THR A 13 36.19 -2.97 -5.98
N LEU A 14 36.07 -3.67 -4.87
CA LEU A 14 34.86 -4.40 -4.56
C LEU A 14 33.78 -3.34 -4.52
N LEU A 15 33.12 -3.15 -5.63
CA LEU A 15 31.82 -2.52 -5.66
C LEU A 15 30.92 -3.45 -4.89
N LEU A 16 30.91 -3.27 -3.59
CA LEU A 16 29.80 -3.64 -2.78
C LEU A 16 28.64 -2.79 -3.34
N ALA A 17 28.02 -3.28 -4.39
CA ALA A 17 26.70 -2.87 -4.71
C ALA A 17 25.88 -3.21 -3.49
N SER A 18 25.78 -2.24 -2.58
CA SER A 18 24.78 -2.29 -1.55
C SER A 18 23.47 -2.30 -2.30
N PHE A 19 22.99 -3.49 -2.60
CA PHE A 19 21.57 -3.66 -2.77
C PHE A 19 20.97 -3.35 -1.39
N ALA A 20 20.90 -2.06 -1.06
CA ALA A 20 19.93 -1.60 -0.14
C ALA A 20 18.60 -1.96 -0.81
N GLY A 21 18.14 -3.17 -0.53
CA GLY A 21 16.82 -3.57 -0.91
C GLY A 21 15.90 -2.56 -0.27
N HIS A 22 15.52 -1.53 -1.02
CA HIS A 22 14.39 -0.74 -0.68
C HIS A 22 13.22 -1.71 -0.75
N ALA A 23 12.89 -2.29 0.42
CA ALA A 23 11.63 -2.98 0.56
C ALA A 23 10.59 -1.97 0.09
N LYS A 24 9.92 -2.28 -1.01
CA LYS A 24 8.87 -1.46 -1.57
C LYS A 24 7.90 -1.15 -0.45
N GLU A 25 7.66 0.12 -0.18
CA GLU A 25 6.67 0.56 0.79
C GLU A 25 5.30 0.05 0.38
N VAL A 26 4.64 -0.66 1.29
CA VAL A 26 3.29 -1.17 1.06
C VAL A 26 2.32 -0.01 1.15
N LYS A 27 1.50 0.17 0.13
CA LYS A 27 0.45 1.17 0.08
C LYS A 27 -0.89 0.52 0.35
N ILE A 28 -1.58 1.01 1.35
CA ILE A 28 -2.89 0.52 1.77
C ILE A 28 -3.93 1.60 1.55
N GLY A 29 -4.97 1.28 0.80
CA GLY A 29 -6.17 2.10 0.71
C GLY A 29 -7.20 1.62 1.72
N MET A 30 -7.69 2.50 2.59
CA MET A 30 -8.73 2.19 3.56
C MET A 30 -9.99 2.97 3.23
N ALA A 31 -10.98 2.28 2.70
CA ALA A 31 -12.27 2.84 2.30
C ALA A 31 -13.31 2.54 3.37
N ILE A 32 -13.72 3.58 4.07
CA ILE A 32 -14.64 3.47 5.22
C ILE A 32 -16.01 4.03 4.85
N ASP A 33 -17.04 3.30 5.19
CA ASP A 33 -18.42 3.70 5.01
C ASP A 33 -18.71 5.07 5.62
N ASP A 34 -18.52 5.20 6.91
CA ASP A 34 -18.87 6.44 7.61
C ASP A 34 -18.02 6.66 8.86
N LEU A 35 -17.04 7.56 8.77
CA LEU A 35 -16.20 7.94 9.90
C LEU A 35 -16.92 8.82 10.94
N ARG A 36 -18.14 9.26 10.70
CA ARG A 36 -18.94 9.93 11.71
C ARG A 36 -19.34 8.98 12.86
N LEU A 37 -19.29 7.67 12.62
CA LEU A 37 -19.49 6.65 13.64
C LEU A 37 -18.22 6.48 14.46
N GLU A 38 -18.31 6.70 15.76
CA GLU A 38 -17.16 6.65 16.69
C GLU A 38 -16.41 5.32 16.64
N ARG A 39 -17.12 4.22 16.48
CA ARG A 39 -16.52 2.87 16.34
C ARG A 39 -15.47 2.85 15.22
N TRP A 40 -15.85 3.35 14.05
CA TRP A 40 -14.96 3.32 12.90
C TRP A 40 -13.76 4.25 13.03
N GLN A 41 -13.92 5.35 13.79
CA GLN A 41 -12.79 6.24 14.10
C GLN A 41 -11.72 5.51 14.92
N LYS A 42 -12.14 4.76 15.94
CA LYS A 42 -11.22 3.98 16.77
C LYS A 42 -10.54 2.87 15.98
N ASP A 43 -11.30 2.12 15.20
CA ASP A 43 -10.78 1.04 14.38
C ASP A 43 -9.79 1.58 13.35
N ARG A 44 -10.10 2.71 12.70
CA ARG A 44 -9.18 3.39 11.80
C ARG A 44 -7.89 3.77 12.50
N ASP A 45 -7.96 4.42 13.65
CA ASP A 45 -6.77 4.91 14.36
C ASP A 45 -5.85 3.77 14.75
N ILE A 46 -6.40 2.68 15.25
CA ILE A 46 -5.63 1.48 15.61
C ILE A 46 -4.98 0.87 14.38
N PHE A 47 -5.74 0.72 13.30
CA PHE A 47 -5.24 0.14 12.07
C PHE A 47 -4.13 0.99 11.45
N VAL A 48 -4.36 2.28 11.27
CA VAL A 48 -3.40 3.20 10.66
C VAL A 48 -2.12 3.24 11.46
N LYS A 49 -2.22 3.40 12.78
CA LYS A 49 -1.05 3.44 13.66
C LYS A 49 -0.22 2.15 13.56
N LYS A 50 -0.87 1.00 13.53
CA LYS A 50 -0.18 -0.28 13.42
C LYS A 50 0.47 -0.45 12.04
N ALA A 51 -0.25 -0.14 10.97
CA ALA A 51 0.26 -0.24 9.61
C ALA A 51 1.47 0.67 9.38
N GLU A 52 1.39 1.92 9.81
CA GLU A 52 2.49 2.87 9.71
C GLU A 52 3.69 2.44 10.54
N SER A 53 3.48 1.86 11.71
CA SER A 53 4.58 1.32 12.54
C SER A 53 5.33 0.18 11.85
N LEU A 54 4.70 -0.51 10.91
CA LEU A 54 5.28 -1.57 10.11
C LEU A 54 5.85 -1.08 8.77
N GLY A 55 5.84 0.23 8.54
CA GLY A 55 6.40 0.85 7.33
C GLY A 55 5.44 0.99 6.16
N ALA A 56 4.14 0.77 6.37
CA ALA A 56 3.15 0.97 5.32
C ALA A 56 2.67 2.41 5.25
N GLU A 57 2.25 2.84 4.07
CA GLU A 57 1.54 4.10 3.85
C GLU A 57 0.04 3.80 3.75
N VAL A 58 -0.78 4.55 4.48
CA VAL A 58 -2.23 4.33 4.51
C VAL A 58 -2.97 5.55 4.00
N PHE A 59 -3.82 5.35 3.01
CA PHE A 59 -4.75 6.35 2.48
C PHE A 59 -6.15 6.05 3.02
N VAL A 60 -6.68 6.93 3.84
CA VAL A 60 -8.01 6.76 4.43
C VAL A 60 -9.00 7.69 3.75
N GLN A 61 -10.14 7.14 3.33
CA GLN A 61 -11.26 7.93 2.84
C GLN A 61 -12.56 7.44 3.45
N SER A 62 -13.43 8.38 3.78
CA SER A 62 -14.78 8.12 4.29
C SER A 62 -15.82 8.48 3.24
N ALA A 63 -16.75 7.60 3.03
CA ALA A 63 -17.85 7.83 2.09
C ALA A 63 -19.01 8.61 2.70
N ASN A 64 -19.00 8.85 4.02
CA ASN A 64 -20.05 9.54 4.74
C ASN A 64 -21.47 8.97 4.50
N GLY A 65 -21.54 7.63 4.43
CA GLY A 65 -22.79 6.93 4.20
C GLY A 65 -23.31 7.00 2.76
N ASN A 66 -22.47 7.35 1.79
CA ASN A 66 -22.85 7.42 0.39
C ASN A 66 -22.17 6.29 -0.42
N GLU A 67 -22.99 5.45 -1.01
CA GLU A 67 -22.55 4.26 -1.75
C GLU A 67 -21.74 4.61 -3.00
N GLU A 68 -22.22 5.55 -3.79
CA GLU A 68 -21.53 5.97 -5.02
C GLU A 68 -20.19 6.63 -4.71
N THR A 69 -20.15 7.40 -3.63
CA THR A 69 -18.90 8.00 -3.14
C THR A 69 -17.90 6.92 -2.74
N GLN A 70 -18.33 5.90 -2.02
CA GLN A 70 -17.43 4.80 -1.64
C GLN A 70 -16.88 4.09 -2.86
N MET A 71 -17.71 3.80 -3.84
CA MET A 71 -17.30 3.15 -5.07
C MET A 71 -16.25 3.97 -5.81
N SER A 72 -16.49 5.27 -5.98
CA SER A 72 -15.54 6.19 -6.61
C SER A 72 -14.21 6.27 -5.86
N GLN A 73 -14.25 6.27 -4.53
CA GLN A 73 -13.05 6.29 -3.70
C GLN A 73 -12.22 5.03 -3.87
N ILE A 74 -12.86 3.87 -3.93
CA ILE A 74 -12.18 2.60 -4.17
C ILE A 74 -11.54 2.57 -5.57
N GLU A 75 -12.25 3.01 -6.59
CA GLU A 75 -11.70 3.14 -7.95
C GLU A 75 -10.46 4.05 -7.98
N ASN A 76 -10.51 5.16 -7.27
CA ASN A 76 -9.36 6.06 -7.14
C ASN A 76 -8.16 5.39 -6.45
N MET A 77 -8.40 4.57 -5.45
CA MET A 77 -7.35 3.80 -4.77
C MET A 77 -6.72 2.76 -5.70
N ILE A 78 -7.53 2.08 -6.49
CA ILE A 78 -7.06 1.14 -7.53
C ILE A 78 -6.16 1.88 -8.52
N ASN A 79 -6.61 3.02 -9.01
CA ASN A 79 -5.87 3.83 -9.98
C ASN A 79 -4.56 4.40 -9.40
N ARG A 80 -4.51 4.63 -8.11
CA ARG A 80 -3.27 5.02 -7.41
C ARG A 80 -2.26 3.89 -7.28
N GLY A 81 -2.68 2.67 -7.53
CA GLY A 81 -1.82 1.50 -7.42
C GLY A 81 -1.55 1.08 -5.99
N VAL A 82 -2.56 1.11 -5.13
CA VAL A 82 -2.44 0.54 -3.78
C VAL A 82 -2.18 -0.97 -3.86
N ASP A 83 -1.47 -1.50 -2.90
CA ASP A 83 -1.17 -2.94 -2.83
C ASP A 83 -2.28 -3.71 -2.13
N VAL A 84 -2.97 -3.05 -1.21
CA VAL A 84 -4.04 -3.63 -0.38
C VAL A 84 -5.20 -2.65 -0.28
N LEU A 85 -6.40 -3.16 -0.40
CA LEU A 85 -7.64 -2.44 -0.09
C LEU A 85 -8.26 -3.02 1.17
N VAL A 86 -8.52 -2.15 2.14
CA VAL A 86 -9.28 -2.48 3.34
C VAL A 86 -10.61 -1.74 3.25
N ILE A 87 -11.69 -2.47 3.21
CA ILE A 87 -13.02 -1.92 2.97
C ILE A 87 -13.94 -2.18 4.15
N ILE A 88 -14.51 -1.13 4.71
CA ILE A 88 -15.67 -1.19 5.59
C ILE A 88 -16.86 -0.81 4.72
N PRO A 89 -17.63 -1.78 4.21
CA PRO A 89 -18.57 -1.50 3.14
C PRO A 89 -19.85 -0.87 3.66
N TYR A 90 -20.37 0.08 2.90
CA TYR A 90 -21.75 0.54 3.03
C TYR A 90 -22.72 -0.56 2.57
N ASN A 91 -22.51 -1.04 1.35
CA ASN A 91 -23.26 -2.14 0.77
C ASN A 91 -22.32 -3.07 -0.01
N GLY A 92 -22.12 -4.27 0.51
CA GLY A 92 -21.19 -5.23 -0.09
C GLY A 92 -21.59 -5.72 -1.48
N GLN A 93 -22.87 -5.72 -1.83
CA GLN A 93 -23.33 -6.19 -3.15
C GLN A 93 -22.91 -5.25 -4.27
N VAL A 94 -23.02 -3.94 -4.03
CA VAL A 94 -22.68 -2.92 -5.04
C VAL A 94 -21.19 -2.88 -5.31
N LEU A 95 -20.38 -3.23 -4.33
CA LEU A 95 -18.92 -3.23 -4.44
C LEU A 95 -18.37 -4.45 -5.20
N SER A 96 -19.18 -5.42 -5.57
CA SER A 96 -18.72 -6.67 -6.17
C SER A 96 -17.88 -6.45 -7.44
N ASN A 97 -18.30 -5.53 -8.29
CA ASN A 97 -17.59 -5.24 -9.55
C ASN A 97 -16.25 -4.58 -9.31
N VAL A 98 -16.21 -3.58 -8.44
CA VAL A 98 -14.96 -2.85 -8.15
C VAL A 98 -13.97 -3.74 -7.39
N VAL A 99 -14.45 -4.65 -6.55
CA VAL A 99 -13.61 -5.65 -5.88
C VAL A 99 -13.02 -6.63 -6.89
N LYS A 100 -13.80 -7.06 -7.86
CA LYS A 100 -13.33 -7.91 -8.95
C LYS A 100 -12.23 -7.22 -9.75
N GLU A 101 -12.43 -5.95 -10.09
CA GLU A 101 -11.42 -5.13 -10.77
C GLU A 101 -10.12 -5.05 -9.95
N ALA A 102 -10.21 -4.75 -8.66
CA ALA A 102 -9.06 -4.71 -7.77
C ALA A 102 -8.27 -6.03 -7.78
N LYS A 103 -8.96 -7.15 -7.70
CA LYS A 103 -8.34 -8.47 -7.75
C LYS A 103 -7.65 -8.74 -9.09
N GLN A 104 -8.23 -8.31 -10.20
CA GLN A 104 -7.62 -8.42 -11.52
C GLN A 104 -6.32 -7.63 -11.62
N GLU A 105 -6.22 -6.51 -10.92
CA GLU A 105 -5.01 -5.71 -10.82
C GLU A 105 -3.98 -6.26 -9.81
N GLY A 106 -4.26 -7.40 -9.19
CA GLY A 106 -3.37 -8.01 -8.20
C GLY A 106 -3.44 -7.38 -6.81
N ILE A 107 -4.45 -6.57 -6.55
CA ILE A 107 -4.65 -5.93 -5.25
C ILE A 107 -5.34 -6.90 -4.30
N LYS A 108 -4.81 -7.00 -3.09
CA LYS A 108 -5.45 -7.77 -2.01
C LYS A 108 -6.58 -6.98 -1.40
N VAL A 109 -7.72 -7.63 -1.21
CA VAL A 109 -8.92 -6.99 -0.67
C VAL A 109 -9.32 -7.64 0.64
N LEU A 110 -9.49 -6.82 1.66
CA LEU A 110 -9.97 -7.20 2.99
C LEU A 110 -11.24 -6.44 3.31
N PHE A 111 -12.23 -7.15 3.83
CA PHE A 111 -13.45 -6.55 4.35
C PHE A 111 -13.46 -6.59 5.87
N ILE A 112 -13.88 -5.49 6.49
CA ILE A 112 -14.11 -5.37 7.92
C ILE A 112 -15.60 -5.11 8.13
N ALA A 113 -16.21 -5.91 8.98
CA ALA A 113 -17.63 -5.75 9.33
C ALA A 113 -17.80 -5.22 10.75
#